data_2d1a2e32aa78637c8de130099beb72aa
#
_entry.id   2d1a2e32aa78637c8de130099beb72aa
#
_cell.length_a   1.000
_cell.length_b   1.000
_cell.length_c   1.000
_cell.angle_alpha   90.00
_cell.angle_beta   90.00
_cell.angle_gamma   90.00
#
_symmetry.space_group_name_H-M   'P 1'
#
loop_
_entity.id
_entity.type
_entity.pdbx_description
1 polymer ?
#
loop_
_entity_poly.entity_id
_entity_poly.type
_entity_poly.pdbx_seq_one_letter_code
_entity_poly.pdbx_strand_id
1 'polypeptide(L)'
;DGAWRDSSYVVSIVYPEFRDMTAQEAADYLRHNALKPGEMPSLHTAVSYDRKSPSLYTSFSPVVFRDGKYQVLTSFMLRREAKATSTGETETVEPAKRYAAHSVLRKGNWAKIRVPSTGVYQITESLVRQAGFSNPSKVKIYGYGGTLHSEVLTPSDLIEKDDLKEVATCDVGGKRLFYALGPVSWADNKSECRTRNYFSDYGYYFLTESDGVPLKVDSAVFVS
;
A
#
# COMPACT_ATOMS: atom_id res chain seq x y z
N ASP A 1 -9.27 -27.73 11.30
CA ASP A 1 -10.61 -27.22 10.99
C ASP A 1 -10.51 -26.03 10.04
N GLY A 2 -10.90 -26.23 8.77
CA GLY A 2 -10.85 -25.20 7.74
C GLY A 2 -12.01 -24.19 7.78
N ALA A 3 -12.97 -24.39 8.69
CA ALA A 3 -14.21 -23.61 8.75
C ALA A 3 -14.02 -22.08 8.91
N TRP A 4 -12.88 -21.66 9.44
CA TRP A 4 -12.58 -20.23 9.64
C TRP A 4 -12.21 -19.49 8.35
N ARG A 5 -11.84 -20.22 7.28
CA ARG A 5 -11.49 -19.61 5.99
C ARG A 5 -12.70 -19.11 5.22
N ASP A 6 -13.83 -19.78 5.46
CA ASP A 6 -15.08 -19.54 4.72
C ASP A 6 -16.13 -18.83 5.60
N SER A 7 -15.73 -18.27 6.74
CA SER A 7 -16.63 -17.61 7.67
C SER A 7 -16.15 -16.18 7.98
N SER A 8 -17.06 -15.24 7.88
CA SER A 8 -16.87 -13.92 8.48
C SER A 8 -17.37 -13.98 9.93
N TYR A 9 -16.70 -13.25 10.83
CA TYR A 9 -17.08 -13.19 12.25
C TYR A 9 -17.68 -11.83 12.56
N VAL A 10 -18.86 -11.84 13.16
CA VAL A 10 -19.46 -10.65 13.74
C VAL A 10 -19.26 -10.72 15.24
N VAL A 11 -18.65 -9.70 15.81
CA VAL A 11 -18.47 -9.55 17.24
C VAL A 11 -19.37 -8.42 17.72
N SER A 12 -20.11 -8.68 18.79
CA SER A 12 -20.99 -7.69 19.42
C SER A 12 -20.77 -7.64 20.93
N ILE A 13 -20.95 -6.44 21.49
CA ILE A 13 -20.99 -6.24 22.94
C ILE A 13 -22.43 -6.54 23.40
N VAL A 14 -22.56 -7.42 24.38
CA VAL A 14 -23.83 -7.75 25.02
C VAL A 14 -23.73 -7.49 26.52
N TYR A 15 -24.85 -7.14 27.14
CA TYR A 15 -24.95 -6.76 28.55
C TYR A 15 -23.93 -5.70 28.98
N PRO A 16 -23.88 -4.54 28.26
CA PRO A 16 -22.94 -3.49 28.62
C PRO A 16 -23.40 -2.77 29.89
N GLU A 17 -22.48 -2.56 30.81
CA GLU A 17 -22.66 -1.69 31.95
C GLU A 17 -21.76 -0.46 31.81
N PHE A 18 -22.31 0.72 32.07
CA PHE A 18 -21.61 1.98 31.95
C PHE A 18 -21.63 2.74 33.27
N ARG A 19 -20.58 3.52 33.52
CA ARG A 19 -20.58 4.55 34.56
C ARG A 19 -20.35 5.93 33.95
N ASP A 20 -20.88 6.97 34.58
CA ASP A 20 -20.57 8.35 34.21
C ASP A 20 -19.06 8.60 34.46
N MET A 21 -18.44 9.32 33.56
CA MET A 21 -17.10 9.84 33.77
C MET A 21 -17.15 11.06 34.70
N THR A 22 -16.13 11.19 35.54
CA THR A 22 -15.93 12.42 36.30
C THR A 22 -15.59 13.58 35.35
N ALA A 23 -15.77 14.81 35.81
CA ALA A 23 -15.42 15.98 35.00
C ALA A 23 -13.93 15.98 34.59
N GLN A 24 -13.04 15.47 35.44
CA GLN A 24 -11.61 15.37 35.14
C GLN A 24 -11.34 14.34 34.06
N GLU A 25 -11.93 13.14 34.16
CA GLU A 25 -11.77 12.07 33.17
C GLU A 25 -12.29 12.52 31.79
N ALA A 26 -13.44 13.19 31.75
CA ALA A 26 -13.99 13.71 30.51
C ALA A 26 -13.12 14.79 29.89
N ALA A 27 -12.55 15.71 30.71
CA ALA A 27 -11.64 16.73 30.24
C ALA A 27 -10.34 16.12 29.68
N ASP A 28 -9.79 15.11 30.35
CA ASP A 28 -8.58 14.41 29.91
C ASP A 28 -8.82 13.65 28.61
N TYR A 29 -9.95 13.00 28.47
CA TYR A 29 -10.35 12.32 27.23
C TYR A 29 -10.44 13.32 26.06
N LEU A 30 -11.13 14.44 26.26
CA LEU A 30 -11.33 15.49 25.23
C LEU A 30 -10.02 16.16 24.80
N ARG A 31 -9.03 16.19 25.68
CA ARG A 31 -7.71 16.75 25.33
C ARG A 31 -6.97 15.96 24.25
N HIS A 32 -7.25 14.66 24.18
CA HIS A 32 -6.57 13.73 23.27
C HIS A 32 -7.46 13.20 22.13
N ASN A 33 -8.76 13.49 22.18
CA ASN A 33 -9.73 12.97 21.21
C ASN A 33 -10.60 14.10 20.65
N ALA A 34 -10.39 14.44 19.40
CA ALA A 34 -11.15 15.50 18.72
C ALA A 34 -12.57 15.08 18.30
N LEU A 35 -12.82 13.77 18.18
CA LEU A 35 -14.11 13.25 17.73
C LEU A 35 -14.96 12.82 18.92
N LYS A 36 -16.24 13.21 18.88
CA LYS A 36 -17.24 12.77 19.84
C LYS A 36 -17.53 11.28 19.61
N PRO A 37 -17.45 10.42 20.64
CA PRO A 37 -17.76 9.01 20.50
C PRO A 37 -19.26 8.79 20.27
N GLY A 38 -19.60 7.61 19.73
CA GLY A 38 -20.99 7.18 19.59
C GLY A 38 -21.64 6.77 20.91
N GLU A 39 -22.90 6.36 20.85
CA GLU A 39 -23.67 5.88 22.02
C GLU A 39 -23.25 4.46 22.45
N MET A 40 -22.60 3.72 21.56
CA MET A 40 -22.03 2.40 21.82
C MET A 40 -20.58 2.34 21.29
N PRO A 41 -19.72 1.53 21.91
CA PRO A 41 -18.37 1.32 21.38
C PRO A 41 -18.39 0.77 19.96
N SER A 42 -17.63 1.39 19.08
CA SER A 42 -17.41 0.88 17.72
C SER A 42 -16.34 -0.20 17.75
N LEU A 43 -16.73 -1.42 17.41
CA LEU A 43 -15.80 -2.56 17.38
C LEU A 43 -15.10 -2.67 16.04
N HIS A 44 -13.80 -2.80 16.08
CA HIS A 44 -12.96 -3.17 14.96
C HIS A 44 -12.51 -4.61 15.13
N THR A 45 -12.86 -5.45 14.19
CA THR A 45 -12.56 -6.89 14.24
C THR A 45 -11.67 -7.27 13.07
N ALA A 46 -10.59 -7.99 13.37
CA ALA A 46 -9.66 -8.50 12.38
C ALA A 46 -9.23 -9.93 12.70
N VAL A 47 -9.00 -10.72 11.67
CA VAL A 47 -8.38 -12.04 11.80
C VAL A 47 -6.89 -11.92 11.52
N SER A 48 -6.08 -12.32 12.45
CA SER A 48 -4.62 -12.38 12.30
C SER A 48 -4.16 -13.83 12.35
N TYR A 49 -3.01 -14.09 11.76
CA TYR A 49 -2.42 -15.44 11.68
C TYR A 49 -1.04 -15.43 12.31
N ASP A 50 -0.86 -16.30 13.31
CA ASP A 50 0.45 -16.65 13.80
C ASP A 50 0.75 -18.10 13.39
N ARG A 51 1.77 -18.28 12.54
CA ARG A 51 2.22 -19.61 12.06
C ARG A 51 1.08 -20.56 11.67
N LYS A 52 0.11 -20.07 10.90
CA LYS A 52 -1.09 -20.78 10.45
C LYS A 52 -2.21 -20.95 11.52
N SER A 53 -2.03 -20.42 12.71
CA SER A 53 -3.08 -20.39 13.72
C SER A 53 -3.85 -19.07 13.62
N PRO A 54 -5.14 -19.10 13.31
CA PRO A 54 -5.94 -17.88 13.23
C PRO A 54 -6.30 -17.39 14.63
N SER A 55 -6.24 -16.07 14.81
CA SER A 55 -6.71 -15.38 16.02
C SER A 55 -7.65 -14.25 15.64
N LEU A 56 -8.77 -14.14 16.32
CA LEU A 56 -9.74 -13.08 16.12
C LEU A 56 -9.43 -11.96 17.12
N TYR A 57 -9.01 -10.81 16.57
CA TYR A 57 -8.76 -9.61 17.36
C TYR A 57 -9.97 -8.69 17.30
N THR A 58 -10.35 -8.17 18.45
CA THR A 58 -11.38 -7.14 18.55
C THR A 58 -10.84 -5.99 19.38
N SER A 59 -10.88 -4.79 18.84
CA SER A 59 -10.50 -3.57 19.53
C SER A 59 -11.62 -2.56 19.50
N PHE A 60 -11.74 -1.76 20.55
CA PHE A 60 -12.71 -0.67 20.64
C PHE A 60 -12.29 0.32 21.73
N SER A 61 -12.82 1.55 21.63
CA SER A 61 -12.72 2.51 22.72
C SER A 61 -13.85 2.27 23.70
N PRO A 62 -13.59 2.16 25.02
CA PRO A 62 -14.63 1.97 26.00
C PRO A 62 -15.43 3.22 26.32
N VAL A 63 -15.02 4.39 25.80
CA VAL A 63 -15.70 5.67 26.07
C VAL A 63 -16.82 5.88 25.08
N VAL A 64 -17.99 6.28 25.58
CA VAL A 64 -19.20 6.56 24.81
C VAL A 64 -19.80 7.90 25.23
N PHE A 65 -20.68 8.46 24.42
CA PHE A 65 -21.45 9.64 24.76
C PHE A 65 -22.94 9.31 24.71
N ARG A 66 -23.55 9.20 25.89
CA ARG A 66 -24.93 8.80 26.06
C ARG A 66 -25.64 9.77 27.03
N ASP A 67 -26.90 10.03 26.80
CA ASP A 67 -27.74 10.87 27.67
C ASP A 67 -27.10 12.22 28.02
N GLY A 68 -26.37 12.80 27.06
CA GLY A 68 -25.72 14.10 27.27
C GLY A 68 -24.42 14.04 28.08
N LYS A 69 -23.91 12.84 28.42
CA LYS A 69 -22.75 12.65 29.27
C LYS A 69 -21.71 11.70 28.64
N TYR A 70 -20.45 11.90 28.99
CA TYR A 70 -19.41 10.93 28.72
C TYR A 70 -19.48 9.79 29.74
N GLN A 71 -19.51 8.57 29.26
CA GLN A 71 -19.57 7.37 30.05
C GLN A 71 -18.45 6.41 29.62
N VAL A 72 -18.02 5.56 30.54
CA VAL A 72 -17.06 4.51 30.27
C VAL A 72 -17.70 3.14 30.50
N LEU A 73 -17.47 2.24 29.54
CA LEU A 73 -17.89 0.83 29.63
C LEU A 73 -17.08 0.13 30.73
N THR A 74 -17.74 -0.41 31.73
CA THR A 74 -17.11 -1.04 32.91
C THR A 74 -17.23 -2.55 32.90
N SER A 75 -18.32 -3.09 32.35
CA SER A 75 -18.58 -4.52 32.27
C SER A 75 -19.31 -4.83 30.96
N PHE A 76 -18.96 -5.96 30.36
CA PHE A 76 -19.57 -6.42 29.13
C PHE A 76 -19.25 -7.91 28.87
N MET A 77 -20.02 -8.49 27.95
CA MET A 77 -19.67 -9.78 27.33
C MET A 77 -19.50 -9.58 25.83
N LEU A 78 -18.55 -10.27 25.23
CA LEU A 78 -18.42 -10.34 23.78
C LEU A 78 -19.13 -11.57 23.25
N ARG A 79 -20.09 -11.36 22.36
CA ARG A 79 -20.73 -12.42 21.59
C ARG A 79 -20.06 -12.50 20.23
N ARG A 80 -19.60 -13.69 19.86
CA ARG A 80 -19.06 -13.99 18.55
C ARG A 80 -20.04 -14.84 17.78
N GLU A 81 -20.42 -14.40 16.60
CA GLU A 81 -21.23 -15.17 15.67
C GLU A 81 -20.43 -15.40 14.38
N ALA A 82 -20.33 -16.65 13.97
CA ALA A 82 -19.79 -16.99 12.66
C ALA A 82 -20.93 -16.84 11.65
N LYS A 83 -20.77 -15.95 10.68
CA LYS A 83 -21.62 -15.93 9.48
C LYS A 83 -20.92 -16.77 8.43
N ALA A 84 -21.59 -17.83 7.95
CA ALA A 84 -21.18 -18.45 6.71
C ALA A 84 -21.15 -17.33 5.64
N THR A 85 -20.03 -17.16 4.99
CA THR A 85 -19.96 -16.24 3.86
C THR A 85 -20.89 -16.84 2.82
N SER A 86 -22.11 -16.29 2.70
CA SER A 86 -22.95 -16.61 1.55
C SER A 86 -22.08 -16.27 0.35
N THR A 87 -21.92 -17.23 -0.55
CA THR A 87 -21.29 -17.10 -1.85
C THR A 87 -22.16 -16.20 -2.73
N GLY A 88 -22.22 -14.92 -2.36
CA GLY A 88 -22.90 -13.86 -3.03
C GLY A 88 -22.07 -12.61 -2.90
N GLU A 89 -21.33 -12.31 -3.98
CA GLU A 89 -20.65 -11.04 -4.22
C GLU A 89 -19.47 -10.66 -3.28
N THR A 90 -18.62 -11.60 -2.93
CA THR A 90 -17.22 -11.30 -2.99
C THR A 90 -16.84 -11.52 -4.43
N GLU A 91 -16.37 -10.49 -5.13
CA GLU A 91 -15.58 -10.73 -6.32
C GLU A 91 -14.46 -11.68 -5.88
N THR A 92 -14.67 -12.96 -6.10
CA THR A 92 -13.62 -13.96 -6.08
C THR A 92 -12.77 -13.65 -7.31
N VAL A 93 -11.93 -12.63 -7.17
CA VAL A 93 -10.78 -12.51 -8.05
C VAL A 93 -10.02 -13.80 -7.82
N GLU A 94 -10.17 -14.73 -8.74
CA GLU A 94 -9.48 -16.01 -8.71
C GLU A 94 -8.00 -15.73 -8.41
N PRO A 95 -7.38 -16.38 -7.43
CA PRO A 95 -5.98 -16.16 -7.09
C PRO A 95 -5.05 -16.24 -8.31
N ALA A 96 -5.42 -17.03 -9.32
CA ALA A 96 -4.71 -17.16 -10.59
C ALA A 96 -4.74 -15.91 -11.49
N LYS A 97 -5.71 -15.01 -11.33
CA LYS A 97 -5.78 -13.73 -12.07
C LYS A 97 -5.21 -12.55 -11.33
N ARG A 98 -4.88 -12.72 -10.05
CA ARG A 98 -4.47 -11.64 -9.16
C ARG A 98 -2.99 -11.30 -9.28
N TYR A 99 -2.16 -12.31 -9.53
CA TYR A 99 -0.71 -12.17 -9.60
C TYR A 99 -0.18 -12.63 -10.95
N ALA A 100 0.97 -12.07 -11.36
CA ALA A 100 1.66 -12.52 -12.55
C ALA A 100 2.10 -13.98 -12.39
N ALA A 101 1.81 -14.81 -13.39
CA ALA A 101 2.26 -16.21 -13.35
C ALA A 101 3.78 -16.34 -13.37
N HIS A 102 4.47 -15.37 -13.95
CA HIS A 102 5.93 -15.30 -14.03
C HIS A 102 6.38 -13.86 -14.05
N SER A 103 7.48 -13.58 -13.35
CA SER A 103 8.11 -12.25 -13.41
C SER A 103 8.62 -11.93 -14.83
N VAL A 104 8.57 -10.66 -15.20
CA VAL A 104 9.17 -10.11 -16.44
C VAL A 104 10.68 -10.43 -16.51
N LEU A 105 11.34 -10.56 -15.35
CA LEU A 105 12.76 -10.90 -15.25
C LEU A 105 13.08 -12.35 -15.63
N ARG A 106 12.08 -13.21 -15.82
CA ARG A 106 12.30 -14.65 -16.09
C ARG A 106 13.05 -14.91 -17.39
N LYS A 107 12.86 -14.06 -18.38
CA LYS A 107 13.44 -14.22 -19.71
C LYS A 107 14.17 -12.95 -20.16
N GLY A 108 15.12 -13.11 -21.07
CA GLY A 108 15.89 -12.01 -21.63
C GLY A 108 17.14 -11.67 -20.83
N ASN A 109 17.89 -10.72 -21.35
CA ASN A 109 19.08 -10.18 -20.69
C ASN A 109 18.70 -8.91 -19.94
N TRP A 110 19.13 -8.81 -18.70
CA TRP A 110 18.77 -7.69 -17.83
C TRP A 110 20.01 -7.04 -17.23
N ALA A 111 20.04 -5.71 -17.25
CA ALA A 111 21.05 -4.92 -16.57
C ALA A 111 20.41 -4.06 -15.48
N LYS A 112 20.91 -4.15 -14.26
CA LYS A 112 20.47 -3.31 -13.15
C LYS A 112 21.22 -1.99 -13.14
N ILE A 113 20.50 -0.88 -13.13
CA ILE A 113 21.06 0.47 -12.98
C ILE A 113 20.63 1.09 -11.65
N ARG A 114 21.41 2.05 -11.18
CA ARG A 114 21.10 2.82 -9.96
C ARG A 114 21.01 4.30 -10.25
N VAL A 115 20.12 4.99 -9.55
CA VAL A 115 19.96 6.45 -9.60
C VAL A 115 20.12 7.03 -8.20
N PRO A 116 20.97 8.06 -8.02
CA PRO A 116 21.25 8.62 -6.69
C PRO A 116 20.16 9.59 -6.20
N SER A 117 19.34 10.12 -7.08
CA SER A 117 18.32 11.12 -6.74
C SER A 117 17.11 11.00 -7.66
N THR A 118 15.99 11.57 -7.25
CA THR A 118 14.82 11.73 -8.10
C THR A 118 15.09 12.79 -9.16
N GLY A 119 14.78 12.48 -10.42
CA GLY A 119 14.99 13.40 -11.52
C GLY A 119 14.85 12.76 -12.90
N VAL A 120 15.17 13.54 -13.93
CA VAL A 120 15.16 13.10 -15.32
C VAL A 120 16.55 12.60 -15.71
N TYR A 121 16.59 11.39 -16.24
CA TYR A 121 17.82 10.72 -16.66
C TYR A 121 17.79 10.41 -18.14
N GLN A 122 18.95 10.51 -18.78
CA GLN A 122 19.12 10.16 -20.18
C GLN A 122 19.58 8.71 -20.34
N ILE A 123 18.97 7.99 -21.26
CA ILE A 123 19.45 6.70 -21.73
C ILE A 123 20.46 6.99 -22.86
N THR A 124 21.75 6.94 -22.51
CA THR A 124 22.81 7.18 -23.46
C THR A 124 23.19 5.92 -24.21
N GLU A 125 23.73 6.05 -25.42
CA GLU A 125 24.30 4.89 -26.14
C GLU A 125 25.43 4.19 -25.36
N SER A 126 26.21 4.99 -24.63
CA SER A 126 27.27 4.44 -23.76
C SER A 126 26.70 3.53 -22.68
N LEU A 127 25.63 3.99 -22.00
CA LEU A 127 24.94 3.16 -20.99
C LEU A 127 24.39 1.88 -21.61
N VAL A 128 23.77 1.97 -22.77
CA VAL A 128 23.19 0.81 -23.48
C VAL A 128 24.27 -0.21 -23.84
N ARG A 129 25.41 0.23 -24.35
CA ARG A 129 26.55 -0.65 -24.67
C ARG A 129 27.18 -1.27 -23.42
N GLN A 130 27.33 -0.48 -22.35
CA GLN A 130 27.84 -0.99 -21.06
C GLN A 130 26.89 -2.03 -20.45
N ALA A 131 25.60 -1.90 -20.67
CA ALA A 131 24.59 -2.88 -20.26
C ALA A 131 24.57 -4.14 -21.12
N GLY A 132 25.40 -4.20 -22.19
CA GLY A 132 25.49 -5.36 -23.09
C GLY A 132 24.40 -5.38 -24.17
N PHE A 133 23.77 -4.25 -24.45
CA PHE A 133 22.72 -4.10 -25.46
C PHE A 133 23.24 -3.46 -26.75
N SER A 134 22.58 -3.77 -27.86
CA SER A 134 23.01 -3.34 -29.19
C SER A 134 22.17 -2.20 -29.75
N ASN A 135 20.89 -2.17 -29.45
CA ASN A 135 19.94 -1.22 -30.05
C ASN A 135 19.26 -0.33 -28.99
N PRO A 136 19.70 0.94 -28.84
CA PRO A 136 19.12 1.87 -27.89
C PRO A 136 17.61 2.09 -28.04
N SER A 137 17.09 2.00 -29.28
CA SER A 137 15.66 2.20 -29.54
C SER A 137 14.78 1.07 -29.03
N LYS A 138 15.34 -0.12 -28.80
CA LYS A 138 14.65 -1.30 -28.26
C LYS A 138 14.83 -1.50 -26.76
N VAL A 139 15.61 -0.63 -26.09
CA VAL A 139 15.83 -0.73 -24.65
C VAL A 139 14.59 -0.26 -23.90
N LYS A 140 14.08 -1.10 -23.01
CA LYS A 140 12.99 -0.82 -22.10
C LYS A 140 13.50 -0.70 -20.68
N ILE A 141 12.81 0.08 -19.85
CA ILE A 141 13.15 0.32 -18.45
C ILE A 141 12.02 -0.22 -17.59
N TYR A 142 12.35 -0.92 -16.52
CA TYR A 142 11.40 -1.47 -15.56
C TYR A 142 11.81 -1.11 -14.14
N GLY A 143 10.84 -0.84 -13.27
CA GLY A 143 11.09 -0.63 -11.85
C GLY A 143 10.24 0.44 -11.21
N TYR A 144 10.40 0.57 -9.89
CA TYR A 144 9.65 1.51 -9.06
C TYR A 144 10.58 2.56 -8.40
N GLY A 145 11.90 2.48 -8.65
CA GLY A 145 12.87 3.39 -8.06
C GLY A 145 13.27 3.06 -6.63
N GLY A 146 13.46 4.09 -5.81
CA GLY A 146 14.02 3.98 -4.47
C GLY A 146 13.08 4.42 -3.34
N THR A 147 11.82 4.70 -3.62
CA THR A 147 10.85 5.09 -2.58
C THR A 147 10.50 3.90 -1.68
N LEU A 148 10.29 4.16 -0.40
CA LEU A 148 9.80 3.15 0.53
C LEU A 148 8.35 2.77 0.20
N HIS A 149 8.06 1.50 0.39
CA HIS A 149 6.67 1.04 0.44
C HIS A 149 6.01 1.46 1.74
N SER A 150 4.68 1.52 1.75
CA SER A 150 3.92 1.66 2.98
C SER A 150 4.27 0.53 3.95
N GLU A 151 4.37 0.84 5.24
CA GLU A 151 4.54 -0.19 6.29
C GLU A 151 3.34 -1.13 6.35
N VAL A 152 2.16 -0.62 6.02
CA VAL A 152 0.93 -1.42 5.90
C VAL A 152 0.63 -1.61 4.42
N LEU A 153 0.87 -2.82 3.93
CA LEU A 153 0.57 -3.19 2.55
C LEU A 153 -0.91 -3.52 2.42
N THR A 154 -1.59 -2.81 1.55
CA THR A 154 -2.96 -3.13 1.17
C THR A 154 -2.99 -4.22 0.07
N PRO A 155 -4.13 -4.92 -0.13
CA PRO A 155 -4.25 -5.85 -1.25
C PRO A 155 -4.01 -5.19 -2.62
N SER A 156 -4.38 -3.92 -2.80
CA SER A 156 -4.10 -3.15 -4.02
C SER A 156 -2.60 -2.91 -4.22
N ASP A 157 -1.86 -2.56 -3.16
CA ASP A 157 -0.40 -2.39 -3.24
C ASP A 157 0.29 -3.68 -3.69
N LEU A 158 -0.17 -4.82 -3.17
CA LEU A 158 0.39 -6.13 -3.52
C LEU A 158 0.14 -6.48 -4.99
N ILE A 159 -1.04 -6.14 -5.53
CA ILE A 159 -1.37 -6.37 -6.93
C ILE A 159 -0.59 -5.40 -7.84
N GLU A 160 -0.54 -4.14 -7.47
CA GLU A 160 0.13 -3.12 -8.29
C GLU A 160 1.63 -3.34 -8.43
N LYS A 161 2.25 -3.89 -7.38
CA LYS A 161 3.71 -4.08 -7.29
C LYS A 161 4.13 -5.55 -7.34
N ASP A 162 3.23 -6.42 -7.78
CA ASP A 162 3.50 -7.86 -7.88
C ASP A 162 4.68 -8.17 -8.79
N ASP A 163 4.79 -7.46 -9.92
CA ASP A 163 5.94 -7.57 -10.82
C ASP A 163 6.38 -6.16 -11.27
N LEU A 164 7.57 -6.08 -11.87
CA LEU A 164 8.12 -4.82 -12.36
C LEU A 164 7.28 -4.25 -13.51
N LYS A 165 7.00 -2.95 -13.45
CA LYS A 165 6.30 -2.23 -14.52
C LYS A 165 7.29 -1.50 -15.41
N GLU A 166 6.96 -1.44 -16.70
CA GLU A 166 7.71 -0.63 -17.66
C GLU A 166 7.53 0.86 -17.36
N VAL A 167 8.64 1.59 -17.35
CA VAL A 167 8.68 3.04 -17.14
C VAL A 167 8.62 3.73 -18.49
N ALA A 168 7.69 4.67 -18.63
CA ALA A 168 7.54 5.44 -19.85
C ALA A 168 8.76 6.34 -20.10
N THR A 169 9.14 6.49 -21.37
CA THR A 169 10.23 7.34 -21.83
C THR A 169 9.71 8.43 -22.75
N CYS A 170 10.46 9.53 -22.88
CA CYS A 170 10.18 10.56 -23.87
C CYS A 170 11.45 10.89 -24.68
N ASP A 171 11.26 11.35 -25.92
CA ASP A 171 12.34 11.79 -26.80
C ASP A 171 12.28 13.32 -26.91
N VAL A 172 13.34 13.99 -26.42
CA VAL A 172 13.46 15.46 -26.47
C VAL A 172 14.82 15.85 -27.04
N GLY A 173 14.83 16.59 -28.14
CA GLY A 173 16.07 17.04 -28.78
C GLY A 173 17.02 15.90 -29.16
N GLY A 174 16.49 14.77 -29.61
CA GLY A 174 17.27 13.58 -29.97
C GLY A 174 17.80 12.80 -28.78
N LYS A 175 17.42 13.17 -27.55
CA LYS A 175 17.79 12.50 -26.32
C LYS A 175 16.60 11.70 -25.79
N ARG A 176 16.82 10.44 -25.45
CA ARG A 176 15.81 9.60 -24.81
C ARG A 176 15.92 9.72 -23.30
N LEU A 177 14.83 10.15 -22.67
CA LEU A 177 14.77 10.51 -21.26
C LEU A 177 13.73 9.66 -20.54
N PHE A 178 13.95 9.43 -19.24
CA PHE A 178 12.95 8.87 -18.33
C PHE A 178 13.01 9.57 -16.99
N TYR A 179 11.88 9.59 -16.28
CA TYR A 179 11.82 10.10 -14.93
C TYR A 179 12.09 8.97 -13.95
N ALA A 180 13.05 9.17 -13.07
CA ALA A 180 13.45 8.18 -12.07
C ALA A 180 13.22 8.69 -10.66
N LEU A 181 12.76 7.79 -9.79
CA LEU A 181 12.61 8.02 -8.36
C LEU A 181 13.86 7.54 -7.62
N GLY A 182 14.50 8.46 -6.93
CA GLY A 182 15.62 8.18 -6.03
C GLY A 182 15.18 7.71 -4.64
N PRO A 183 16.13 7.60 -3.69
CA PRO A 183 15.85 7.09 -2.34
C PRO A 183 15.14 8.10 -1.42
N VAL A 184 14.96 9.33 -1.86
CA VAL A 184 14.28 10.38 -1.09
C VAL A 184 12.98 10.73 -1.79
N SER A 185 11.88 10.64 -1.06
CA SER A 185 10.54 11.06 -1.50
C SER A 185 10.02 12.17 -0.57
N TRP A 186 9.06 12.94 -1.08
CA TRP A 186 8.27 13.85 -0.26
C TRP A 186 7.07 13.08 0.26
N ALA A 187 6.85 13.11 1.56
CA ALA A 187 5.61 12.63 2.15
C ALA A 187 4.51 13.64 1.79
N ASP A 188 3.39 13.15 1.34
CA ASP A 188 2.18 13.84 0.89
C ASP A 188 2.20 15.38 0.79
N ASN A 189 1.40 15.94 -0.11
CA ASN A 189 1.30 17.37 -0.43
C ASN A 189 1.07 18.34 0.74
N LYS A 190 1.05 17.88 1.98
CA LYS A 190 0.83 18.66 3.18
C LYS A 190 1.98 18.60 4.19
N SER A 191 2.98 17.79 3.96
CA SER A 191 4.12 17.63 4.88
C SER A 191 5.37 18.20 4.22
N GLU A 192 6.03 19.11 4.90
CA GLU A 192 7.35 19.63 4.53
C GLU A 192 8.45 18.58 4.80
N CYS A 193 8.07 17.36 5.18
CA CYS A 193 8.98 16.32 5.57
C CYS A 193 9.40 15.46 4.37
N ARG A 194 10.70 15.21 4.29
CA ARG A 194 11.30 14.26 3.36
C ARG A 194 11.40 12.90 4.03
N THR A 195 10.99 11.86 3.33
CA THR A 195 11.23 10.48 3.75
C THR A 195 12.38 9.90 2.96
N ARG A 196 13.39 9.40 3.65
CA ARG A 196 14.52 8.70 3.04
C ARG A 196 14.33 7.20 3.15
N ASN A 197 14.72 6.49 2.11
CA ASN A 197 14.82 5.04 2.16
C ASN A 197 15.95 4.63 3.10
N TYR A 198 15.62 3.95 4.19
CA TYR A 198 16.59 3.49 5.18
C TYR A 198 17.38 2.26 4.75
N PHE A 199 16.91 1.56 3.71
CA PHE A 199 17.51 0.30 3.23
C PHE A 199 18.41 0.50 2.02
N SER A 200 18.35 1.67 1.35
CA SER A 200 19.16 1.94 0.16
C SER A 200 19.42 3.42 -0.06
N ASP A 201 20.65 3.74 -0.46
CA ASP A 201 21.06 5.08 -0.89
C ASP A 201 20.75 5.38 -2.37
N TYR A 202 20.16 4.43 -3.08
CA TYR A 202 19.87 4.54 -4.51
C TYR A 202 18.47 4.04 -4.84
N GLY A 203 17.87 4.61 -5.88
CA GLY A 203 16.78 3.98 -6.62
C GLY A 203 17.33 2.99 -7.64
N TYR A 204 16.62 1.90 -7.90
CA TYR A 204 17.05 0.87 -8.84
C TYR A 204 16.02 0.67 -9.94
N TYR A 205 16.55 0.48 -11.15
CA TYR A 205 15.79 0.13 -12.33
C TYR A 205 16.48 -0.98 -13.10
N PHE A 206 15.72 -1.67 -13.94
CA PHE A 206 16.21 -2.73 -14.78
C PHE A 206 16.04 -2.37 -16.24
N LEU A 207 17.08 -2.54 -17.02
CA LEU A 207 17.08 -2.37 -18.46
C LEU A 207 17.05 -3.70 -19.15
N THR A 208 16.32 -3.80 -20.25
CA THR A 208 16.36 -4.94 -21.16
C THR A 208 16.20 -4.48 -22.58
N GLU A 209 16.86 -5.16 -23.52
CA GLU A 209 16.59 -5.02 -24.93
C GLU A 209 15.61 -6.10 -25.36
N SER A 210 14.45 -5.69 -25.84
CA SER A 210 13.41 -6.64 -26.24
C SER A 210 12.63 -6.12 -27.44
N ASP A 211 11.95 -7.02 -28.15
CA ASP A 211 11.07 -6.64 -29.24
C ASP A 211 9.86 -5.86 -28.74
N GLY A 212 9.29 -5.07 -29.66
CA GLY A 212 8.18 -4.17 -29.38
C GLY A 212 8.63 -2.74 -29.07
N VAL A 213 7.69 -1.83 -29.16
CA VAL A 213 7.93 -0.40 -28.94
C VAL A 213 7.98 -0.13 -27.44
N PRO A 214 9.04 0.54 -26.94
CA PRO A 214 9.08 0.99 -25.55
C PRO A 214 7.94 1.95 -25.22
N LEU A 215 7.47 1.85 -23.97
CA LEU A 215 6.42 2.74 -23.47
C LEU A 215 6.86 4.20 -23.53
N LYS A 216 5.99 5.07 -24.07
CA LYS A 216 6.24 6.51 -24.17
C LYS A 216 5.28 7.28 -23.30
N VAL A 217 5.75 8.44 -22.84
CA VAL A 217 4.91 9.42 -22.15
C VAL A 217 3.94 10.03 -23.17
N ASP A 218 2.67 10.13 -22.81
CA ASP A 218 1.69 10.84 -23.62
C ASP A 218 2.00 12.33 -23.67
N SER A 219 1.75 12.96 -24.83
CA SER A 219 1.88 14.40 -24.96
C SER A 219 0.72 15.09 -24.26
N ALA A 220 1.03 16.01 -23.33
CA ALA A 220 0.05 16.91 -22.77
C ALA A 220 0.09 18.25 -23.48
N VAL A 221 -1.07 18.78 -23.87
CA VAL A 221 -1.20 20.15 -24.36
C VAL A 221 -1.43 21.04 -23.14
N PHE A 222 -0.43 21.86 -22.83
CA PHE A 222 -0.63 22.91 -21.82
C PHE A 222 -1.44 24.04 -22.48
N VAL A 223 -2.66 24.21 -22.01
CA VAL A 223 -3.46 25.39 -22.34
C VAL A 223 -3.00 26.50 -21.40
N SER A 224 -2.35 27.52 -21.99
CA SER A 224 -1.98 28.76 -21.27
C SER A 224 -3.17 29.67 -21.08
#